data_95fccc9e693925aade0077e0f953eec0
#
_entry.id   95fccc9e693925aade0077e0f953eec0
#
_cell.length_a   1.000
_cell.length_b   1.000
_cell.length_c   1.000
_cell.angle_alpha   90.00
_cell.angle_beta   90.00
_cell.angle_gamma   90.00
#
_symmetry.space_group_name_H-M   'P 1'
#
loop_
_entity.id
_entity.type
_entity.pdbx_description
1 polymer ?
#
loop_
_entity_poly.entity_id
_entity_poly.type
_entity_poly.pdbx_seq_one_letter_code
_entity_poly.pdbx_strand_id
1 'polypeptide(L)'
;PYKVRYFNWFGYGEPNRKQYAWPEPMHWALNPDVTVRGKGVMEKCTFCVQRIREAEHRAKAEGREVQPDEFTTACSQACPSRAIIFGDAADENWTVAKLAYDRRAYHVFEELNTYTAVVYLKKVNYPAPASPAQA
;
A
#
# COMPACT_ATOMS: atom_id res chain seq x y z
N PRO A 1 -9.49 3.12 -15.64
CA PRO A 1 -9.24 4.55 -15.83
C PRO A 1 -8.25 5.05 -14.80
N TYR A 2 -8.18 5.65 -13.95
CA TYR A 2 -7.30 6.26 -12.92
C TYR A 2 -5.85 5.70 -12.84
N LYS A 3 -5.36 4.91 -13.79
CA LYS A 3 -4.02 4.30 -13.88
C LYS A 3 -3.63 3.49 -12.63
N VAL A 4 -4.60 2.93 -11.93
CA VAL A 4 -4.37 2.09 -10.74
C VAL A 4 -4.05 0.63 -11.09
N ARG A 5 -4.16 0.28 -12.36
CA ARG A 5 -3.78 -1.01 -12.92
C ARG A 5 -2.87 -0.78 -14.11
N TYR A 6 -1.75 -1.48 -14.12
CA TYR A 6 -0.75 -1.40 -15.18
C TYR A 6 -0.70 -2.69 -15.97
N PHE A 7 -0.81 -2.59 -17.29
CA PHE A 7 -0.67 -3.72 -18.19
C PHE A 7 0.76 -3.78 -18.71
N ASN A 8 1.43 -4.93 -18.57
CA ASN A 8 2.78 -5.13 -19.05
C ASN A 8 2.80 -5.43 -20.55
N TRP A 9 3.19 -4.45 -21.33
CA TRP A 9 3.33 -4.56 -22.78
C TRP A 9 4.63 -5.23 -23.22
N PHE A 10 5.65 -5.24 -22.35
CA PHE A 10 7.01 -5.65 -22.68
C PHE A 10 7.43 -6.90 -21.89
N GLY A 11 8.22 -7.76 -22.53
CA GLY A 11 8.78 -8.97 -21.90
C GLY A 11 10.10 -8.68 -21.18
N TYR A 12 10.05 -8.09 -20.02
CA TYR A 12 11.26 -7.76 -19.25
C TYR A 12 11.99 -8.98 -18.67
N GLY A 13 11.30 -10.11 -18.52
CA GLY A 13 11.83 -11.33 -17.88
C GLY A 13 12.02 -12.50 -18.83
N GLU A 14 11.92 -12.31 -20.15
CA GLU A 14 12.06 -13.41 -21.12
C GLU A 14 13.52 -13.81 -21.26
N PRO A 15 13.90 -15.07 -20.89
CA PRO A 15 15.32 -15.50 -20.83
C PRO A 15 16.02 -15.55 -22.19
N ASN A 16 15.28 -15.61 -23.29
CA ASN A 16 15.81 -15.76 -24.64
C ASN A 16 15.84 -14.44 -25.45
N ARG A 17 15.43 -13.34 -24.88
CA ARG A 17 15.52 -12.00 -25.50
C ARG A 17 16.64 -11.22 -24.85
N LYS A 18 17.41 -10.48 -25.64
CA LYS A 18 18.33 -9.47 -25.13
C LYS A 18 17.55 -8.58 -24.15
N GLN A 19 17.93 -8.63 -22.88
CA GLN A 19 17.27 -7.86 -21.83
C GLN A 19 17.65 -6.38 -21.97
N TYR A 20 16.88 -5.64 -22.72
CA TYR A 20 17.11 -4.20 -22.89
C TYR A 20 16.92 -3.43 -21.61
N ALA A 21 16.05 -3.93 -20.71
CA ALA A 21 15.73 -3.26 -19.45
C ALA A 21 16.81 -3.47 -18.38
N TRP A 22 17.48 -4.61 -18.40
CA TRP A 22 18.42 -5.03 -17.36
C TRP A 22 19.72 -5.58 -17.96
N PRO A 23 20.54 -4.74 -18.66
CA PRO A 23 21.82 -5.18 -19.17
C PRO A 23 22.76 -5.52 -18.02
N GLU A 24 23.74 -6.38 -18.28
CA GLU A 24 24.81 -6.64 -17.31
C GLU A 24 25.61 -5.35 -17.00
N PRO A 25 25.92 -5.08 -15.74
CA PRO A 25 25.65 -5.88 -14.52
C PRO A 25 24.34 -5.48 -13.79
N MET A 26 23.46 -4.67 -14.37
CA MET A 26 22.27 -4.14 -13.70
C MET A 26 21.30 -5.23 -13.18
N HIS A 27 21.26 -6.38 -13.83
CA HIS A 27 20.42 -7.49 -13.38
C HIS A 27 20.82 -8.02 -11.99
N TRP A 28 22.05 -7.79 -11.52
CA TRP A 28 22.49 -8.16 -10.18
C TRP A 28 21.84 -7.34 -9.07
N ALA A 29 21.30 -6.16 -9.42
CA ALA A 29 20.55 -5.32 -8.48
C ALA A 29 19.09 -5.78 -8.27
N LEU A 30 18.61 -6.73 -9.06
CA LEU A 30 17.25 -7.25 -8.93
C LEU A 30 17.13 -8.11 -7.68
N ASN A 31 16.00 -7.96 -6.97
CA ASN A 31 15.70 -8.82 -5.84
C ASN A 31 15.36 -10.25 -6.36
N PRO A 32 16.14 -11.28 -6.00
CA PRO A 32 15.92 -12.66 -6.47
C PRO A 32 14.60 -13.27 -5.97
N ASP A 33 14.03 -12.75 -4.88
CA ASP A 33 12.77 -13.23 -4.31
C ASP A 33 11.54 -12.67 -5.04
N VAL A 34 11.73 -11.75 -5.98
CA VAL A 34 10.66 -11.13 -6.76
C VAL A 34 10.72 -11.59 -8.20
N THR A 35 9.66 -12.26 -8.67
CA THR A 35 9.55 -12.68 -10.06
C THR A 35 9.37 -11.46 -10.97
N VAL A 36 10.15 -11.36 -12.02
CA VAL A 36 9.94 -10.39 -13.10
C VAL A 36 8.72 -10.84 -13.91
N ARG A 37 7.66 -10.02 -13.93
CA ARG A 37 6.43 -10.37 -14.62
C ARG A 37 6.60 -10.24 -16.14
N GLY A 38 5.97 -11.16 -16.86
CA GLY A 38 6.05 -11.22 -18.30
C GLY A 38 5.08 -10.25 -19.00
N LYS A 39 5.18 -10.23 -20.32
CA LYS A 39 4.25 -9.52 -21.19
C LYS A 39 2.83 -10.06 -21.01
N GLY A 40 1.84 -9.17 -21.02
CA GLY A 40 0.42 -9.52 -20.92
C GLY A 40 -0.10 -9.65 -19.50
N VAL A 41 0.73 -9.44 -18.50
CA VAL A 41 0.32 -9.49 -17.08
C VAL A 41 -0.17 -8.12 -16.63
N MET A 42 -1.28 -8.12 -15.90
CA MET A 42 -1.83 -6.93 -15.27
C MET A 42 -1.30 -6.80 -13.84
N GLU A 43 -0.76 -5.65 -13.50
CA GLU A 43 -0.21 -5.38 -12.17
C GLU A 43 -0.97 -4.26 -11.46
N LYS A 44 -1.21 -4.46 -10.18
CA LYS A 44 -1.81 -3.46 -9.29
C LYS A 44 -1.31 -3.66 -7.86
N CYS A 45 -1.59 -2.69 -7.00
CA CYS A 45 -1.41 -2.90 -5.57
C CYS A 45 -2.33 -4.02 -5.06
N THR A 46 -1.76 -4.99 -4.36
CA THR A 46 -2.48 -6.12 -3.72
C THR A 46 -2.49 -5.99 -2.20
N PHE A 47 -2.12 -4.83 -1.64
CA PHE A 47 -1.91 -4.62 -0.21
C PHE A 47 -0.91 -5.61 0.41
N CYS A 48 0.14 -5.98 -0.35
CA CYS A 48 1.15 -6.95 0.08
C CYS A 48 0.51 -8.30 0.47
N VAL A 49 -0.26 -8.89 -0.45
CA VAL A 49 -0.98 -10.15 -0.22
C VAL A 49 -0.08 -11.25 0.34
N GLN A 50 1.20 -11.29 0.00
CA GLN A 50 2.17 -12.25 0.54
C GLN A 50 2.33 -12.08 2.06
N ARG A 51 2.41 -10.86 2.56
CA ARG A 51 2.50 -10.58 4.01
C ARG A 51 1.21 -10.92 4.74
N ILE A 52 0.05 -10.67 4.11
CA ILE A 52 -1.25 -11.06 4.65
C ILE A 52 -1.28 -12.57 4.82
N ARG A 53 -0.95 -13.32 3.76
CA ARG A 53 -0.94 -14.78 3.77
C ARG A 53 0.04 -15.36 4.78
N GLU A 54 1.21 -14.77 4.92
CA GLU A 54 2.19 -15.17 5.92
C GLU A 54 1.62 -15.02 7.34
N ALA A 55 1.00 -13.89 7.66
CA ALA A 55 0.36 -13.68 8.96
C ALA A 55 -0.79 -14.67 9.21
N GLU A 56 -1.65 -14.89 8.21
CA GLU A 56 -2.74 -15.88 8.28
C GLU A 56 -2.22 -17.30 8.52
N HIS A 57 -1.17 -17.70 7.80
CA HIS A 57 -0.59 -19.05 7.95
C HIS A 57 0.05 -19.24 9.33
N ARG A 58 0.74 -18.23 9.84
CA ARG A 58 1.34 -18.25 11.17
C ARG A 58 0.27 -18.35 12.25
N ALA A 59 -0.74 -17.50 12.19
CA ALA A 59 -1.85 -17.52 13.16
C ALA A 59 -2.57 -18.86 13.13
N LYS A 60 -2.84 -19.41 11.94
CA LYS A 60 -3.47 -20.73 11.77
C LYS A 60 -2.62 -21.86 12.36
N ALA A 61 -1.31 -21.84 12.18
CA ALA A 61 -0.38 -22.83 12.76
C ALA A 61 -0.38 -22.77 14.29
N GLU A 62 -0.60 -21.61 14.85
CA GLU A 62 -0.71 -21.38 16.31
C GLU A 62 -2.13 -21.58 16.85
N GLY A 63 -3.11 -21.91 15.99
CA GLY A 63 -4.50 -22.15 16.37
C GLY A 63 -5.26 -20.90 16.85
N ARG A 64 -4.85 -19.72 16.37
CA ARG A 64 -5.44 -18.42 16.70
C ARG A 64 -5.81 -17.63 15.44
N GLU A 65 -6.47 -16.51 15.62
CA GLU A 65 -6.68 -15.50 14.59
C GLU A 65 -5.51 -14.50 14.52
N VAL A 66 -5.40 -13.80 13.39
CA VAL A 66 -4.43 -12.72 13.21
C VAL A 66 -4.78 -11.59 14.18
N GLN A 67 -3.79 -11.12 14.93
CA GLN A 67 -4.00 -10.06 15.90
C GLN A 67 -3.93 -8.67 15.24
N PRO A 68 -4.65 -7.68 15.77
CA PRO A 68 -4.55 -6.31 15.31
C PRO A 68 -3.10 -5.82 15.28
N ASP A 69 -2.74 -5.14 14.17
CA ASP A 69 -1.43 -4.55 13.94
C ASP A 69 -0.23 -5.54 13.97
N GLU A 70 -0.50 -6.86 13.89
CA GLU A 70 0.53 -7.92 13.90
C GLU A 70 1.47 -7.84 12.69
N PHE A 71 1.00 -7.33 11.57
CA PHE A 71 1.80 -7.18 10.37
C PHE A 71 1.50 -5.85 9.67
N THR A 72 2.35 -5.47 8.72
CA THR A 72 2.16 -4.23 7.96
C THR A 72 2.62 -4.38 6.52
N THR A 73 2.13 -3.50 5.65
CA THR A 73 2.56 -3.44 4.26
C THR A 73 3.96 -2.85 4.11
N ALA A 74 4.63 -3.16 3.00
CA ALA A 74 5.97 -2.63 2.74
C ALA A 74 6.02 -1.09 2.69
N CYS A 75 4.98 -0.46 2.12
CA CYS A 75 4.87 1.00 2.07
C CYS A 75 4.68 1.63 3.47
N SER A 76 3.90 0.98 4.34
CA SER A 76 3.75 1.42 5.73
C SER A 76 5.07 1.27 6.49
N GLN A 77 5.76 0.16 6.34
CA GLN A 77 7.06 -0.09 6.96
C GLN A 77 8.11 0.92 6.51
N ALA A 78 8.10 1.29 5.21
CA ALA A 78 9.05 2.24 4.65
C ALA A 78 8.72 3.71 4.95
N CYS A 79 7.56 4.01 5.54
CA CYS A 79 7.12 5.37 5.81
C CYS A 79 7.77 5.91 7.11
N PRO A 80 8.71 6.87 7.04
CA PRO A 80 9.41 7.35 8.24
C PRO A 80 8.49 8.13 9.19
N SER A 81 7.44 8.76 8.64
CA SER A 81 6.45 9.50 9.44
C SER A 81 5.34 8.61 10.02
N ARG A 82 5.34 7.31 9.71
CA ARG A 82 4.27 6.36 10.08
C ARG A 82 2.86 6.87 9.70
N ALA A 83 2.76 7.55 8.55
CA ALA A 83 1.51 8.12 8.06
C ALA A 83 0.62 7.09 7.34
N ILE A 84 1.13 5.89 7.07
CA ILE A 84 0.39 4.82 6.40
C ILE A 84 0.09 3.74 7.42
N ILE A 85 -1.19 3.51 7.67
CA ILE A 85 -1.68 2.47 8.58
C ILE A 85 -2.44 1.45 7.74
N PHE A 86 -2.22 0.18 8.03
CA PHE A 86 -2.83 -0.93 7.31
C PHE A 86 -3.43 -1.93 8.29
N GLY A 87 -4.54 -2.56 7.90
CA GLY A 87 -5.20 -3.59 8.69
C GLY A 87 -6.56 -3.96 8.13
N ASP A 88 -7.32 -4.73 8.89
CA ASP A 88 -8.69 -5.08 8.55
C ASP A 88 -9.63 -3.95 8.96
N ALA A 89 -10.29 -3.34 7.96
CA ALA A 89 -11.26 -2.27 8.19
C ALA A 89 -12.63 -2.78 8.68
N ALA A 90 -12.88 -4.09 8.63
CA ALA A 90 -14.11 -4.69 9.10
C ALA A 90 -14.06 -5.06 10.60
N ASP A 91 -12.88 -5.17 11.17
CA ASP A 91 -12.70 -5.45 12.61
C ASP A 91 -12.39 -4.17 13.38
N GLU A 92 -13.29 -3.78 14.26
CA GLU A 92 -13.20 -2.57 15.09
C GLU A 92 -11.98 -2.53 16.03
N ASN A 93 -11.35 -3.67 16.28
CA ASN A 93 -10.15 -3.74 17.11
C ASN A 93 -8.92 -3.14 16.41
N TRP A 94 -8.91 -3.16 15.07
CA TRP A 94 -7.80 -2.63 14.30
C TRP A 94 -7.76 -1.10 14.28
N THR A 95 -6.56 -0.54 14.33
CA THR A 95 -6.33 0.90 14.27
C THR A 95 -6.91 1.52 12.99
N VAL A 96 -6.81 0.82 11.85
CA VAL A 96 -7.33 1.30 10.57
C VAL A 96 -8.85 1.46 10.59
N ALA A 97 -9.58 0.54 11.22
CA ALA A 97 -11.05 0.62 11.34
C ALA A 97 -11.46 1.88 12.12
N LYS A 98 -10.81 2.15 13.25
CA LYS A 98 -11.07 3.34 14.05
C LYS A 98 -10.81 4.64 13.27
N LEU A 99 -9.74 4.68 12.48
CA LEU A 99 -9.37 5.84 11.68
C LEU A 99 -10.28 6.04 10.47
N ALA A 100 -10.83 4.97 9.90
CA ALA A 100 -11.77 5.06 8.79
C ALA A 100 -13.07 5.82 9.15
N TYR A 101 -13.44 5.83 10.42
CA TYR A 101 -14.60 6.57 10.95
C TYR A 101 -14.23 7.89 11.63
N ASP A 102 -12.97 8.31 11.57
CA ASP A 102 -12.55 9.63 12.10
C ASP A 102 -13.24 10.76 11.34
N ARG A 103 -13.57 11.87 12.05
CA ARG A 103 -14.19 13.06 11.45
C ARG A 103 -13.37 13.69 10.32
N ARG A 104 -12.08 13.39 10.23
CA ARG A 104 -11.18 13.84 9.18
C ARG A 104 -11.12 12.87 7.99
N ALA A 105 -11.72 11.70 8.10
CA ALA A 105 -11.68 10.69 7.06
C ALA A 105 -12.41 11.15 5.79
N TYR A 106 -11.84 10.82 4.63
CA TYR A 106 -12.45 11.03 3.33
C TYR A 106 -11.90 10.05 2.30
N HIS A 107 -12.67 9.81 1.25
CA HIS A 107 -12.26 9.00 0.10
C HIS A 107 -11.99 9.87 -1.12
N VAL A 108 -11.02 9.46 -1.95
CA VAL A 108 -10.76 10.13 -3.23
C VAL A 108 -11.84 9.77 -4.24
N PHE A 109 -12.39 10.77 -4.92
CA PHE A 109 -13.49 10.63 -5.88
C PHE A 109 -14.73 9.95 -5.30
N GLU A 110 -15.08 10.29 -4.06
CA GLU A 110 -16.25 9.75 -3.39
C GLU A 110 -17.53 10.07 -4.17
N GLU A 111 -17.62 11.25 -4.78
CA GLU A 111 -18.72 11.68 -5.66
C GLU A 111 -18.89 10.80 -6.90
N LEU A 112 -17.87 10.07 -7.30
CA LEU A 112 -17.91 9.12 -8.43
C LEU A 112 -18.21 7.68 -8.00
N ASN A 113 -18.50 7.44 -6.73
CA ASN A 113 -18.75 6.11 -6.16
C ASN A 113 -17.64 5.11 -6.47
N THR A 114 -16.37 5.52 -6.37
CA THR A 114 -15.21 4.67 -6.68
C THR A 114 -14.94 3.60 -5.62
N TYR A 115 -15.51 3.73 -4.43
CA TYR A 115 -15.36 2.80 -3.31
C TYR A 115 -13.90 2.37 -3.07
N THR A 116 -13.03 3.36 -2.94
CA THR A 116 -11.60 3.11 -2.70
C THR A 116 -11.36 2.46 -1.34
N ALA A 117 -10.48 1.46 -1.28
CA ALA A 117 -10.06 0.84 -0.02
C ALA A 117 -9.07 1.70 0.79
N VAL A 118 -8.62 2.82 0.24
CA VAL A 118 -7.74 3.76 0.91
C VAL A 118 -8.56 4.93 1.42
N VAL A 119 -8.44 5.18 2.72
CA VAL A 119 -9.06 6.31 3.42
C VAL A 119 -7.98 7.34 3.75
N TYR A 120 -8.23 8.57 3.49
CA TYR A 120 -7.32 9.67 3.79
C TYR A 120 -7.83 10.48 4.99
N LEU A 121 -6.91 11.01 5.80
CA LEU A 121 -7.24 11.93 6.87
C LEU A 121 -6.88 13.36 6.47
N LYS A 122 -7.83 14.26 6.59
CA LYS A 122 -7.63 15.70 6.34
C LYS A 122 -6.55 16.25 7.28
N LYS A 123 -5.66 17.07 6.75
CA LYS A 123 -4.72 17.84 7.54
C LYS A 123 -5.48 18.89 8.36
N VAL A 124 -5.19 18.96 9.64
CA VAL A 124 -5.68 20.04 10.50
C VAL A 124 -4.69 21.21 10.42
N ASN A 125 -5.14 22.33 9.92
CA ASN A 125 -4.35 23.57 9.94
C ASN A 125 -4.81 24.39 11.17
N TYR A 126 -3.88 24.67 12.05
CA TYR A 126 -4.12 25.65 13.11
C TYR A 126 -3.98 27.05 12.48
N PRO A 127 -4.93 27.98 12.74
CA PRO A 127 -4.72 29.36 12.37
C PRO A 127 -3.41 29.84 13.00
N ALA A 128 -2.60 30.54 12.24
CA ALA A 128 -1.43 31.21 12.82
C ALA A 128 -1.91 32.10 13.99
N PRO A 129 -1.16 32.13 15.12
CA PRO A 129 -1.51 33.08 16.18
C PRO A 129 -1.62 34.48 15.56
N ALA A 130 -2.70 35.18 15.86
CA ALA A 130 -2.87 36.54 15.36
C ALA A 130 -1.60 37.33 15.71
N SER A 131 -0.93 37.88 14.68
CA SER A 131 0.16 38.82 14.93
C SER A 131 -0.34 39.87 15.91
N PRO A 132 0.42 40.18 16.98
CA PRO A 132 0.04 41.28 17.82
C PRO A 132 -0.14 42.50 16.93
N ALA A 133 -1.35 43.03 16.90
CA ALA A 133 -1.66 44.22 16.14
C ALA A 133 -0.59 45.26 16.48
N GLN A 134 0.06 45.78 15.44
CA GLN A 134 0.94 46.92 15.59
C GLN A 134 0.09 48.04 16.18
N ALA A 135 0.29 48.27 17.49
CA ALA A 135 -0.25 49.43 18.18
C ALA A 135 0.59 50.67 17.83
#